data_f2e2a7f8431fb419f7475eaec2d22b7b
#
_entry.id   f2e2a7f8431fb419f7475eaec2d22b7b
#
_cell.length_a   1.000
_cell.length_b   1.000
_cell.length_c   1.000
_cell.angle_alpha   90.00
_cell.angle_beta   90.00
_cell.angle_gamma   90.00
#
_symmetry.space_group_name_H-M   'P 1'
#
loop_
_entity.id
_entity.type
_entity.pdbx_description
1 polymer ?
#
loop_
_entity_poly.entity_id
_entity_poly.type
_entity_poly.pdbx_seq_one_letter_code
_entity_poly.pdbx_strand_id
1 'polypeptide(L)'
;MEYQVVKEYQDAPGSPIYVVKGEKLQFVEESNPEGDWPNWVFCRGTNKEGWVPKQILAIDSEQVTVLKDYVAKEHTLTVGETLFKEYELNGWIWCSKLGEGGELAWAPLNHLTKK
;
A
#
# COMPACT_ATOMS: atom_id res chain seq x y z
N MET A 1 5.20 5.08 17.22
CA MET A 1 6.47 4.46 16.84
C MET A 1 7.08 5.20 15.66
N GLU A 2 8.37 5.48 15.73
CA GLU A 2 9.06 6.27 14.73
C GLU A 2 9.98 5.42 13.86
N TYR A 3 10.06 5.78 12.60
CA TYR A 3 10.96 5.17 11.63
C TYR A 3 11.75 6.25 10.92
N GLN A 4 12.92 5.89 10.42
CA GLN A 4 13.74 6.79 9.62
C GLN A 4 13.97 6.18 8.24
N VAL A 5 13.87 7.01 7.19
CA VAL A 5 14.14 6.57 5.83
C VAL A 5 15.63 6.39 5.64
N VAL A 6 16.05 5.19 5.23
CA VAL A 6 17.45 4.86 4.97
C VAL A 6 17.71 4.62 3.49
N LYS A 7 16.68 4.51 2.67
CA LYS A 7 16.80 4.30 1.24
C LYS A 7 15.68 5.08 0.54
N GLU A 8 16.03 5.81 -0.51
CA GLU A 8 15.04 6.60 -1.25
C GLU A 8 13.99 5.71 -1.92
N TYR A 9 12.77 6.23 -2.06
CA TYR A 9 11.68 5.56 -2.75
C TYR A 9 10.95 6.59 -3.61
N GLN A 10 10.99 6.41 -4.93
CA GLN A 10 10.45 7.35 -5.90
C GLN A 10 9.35 6.71 -6.77
N ASP A 11 8.92 5.50 -6.42
CA ASP A 11 7.99 4.73 -7.26
C ASP A 11 6.52 4.87 -6.86
N ALA A 12 6.18 5.90 -6.10
CA ALA A 12 4.80 6.15 -5.69
C ALA A 12 3.92 6.33 -6.95
N PRO A 13 2.77 5.64 -7.04
CA PRO A 13 1.93 5.73 -8.22
C PRO A 13 1.33 7.12 -8.40
N GLY A 14 1.26 7.59 -9.63
CA GLY A 14 0.66 8.88 -9.95
C GLY A 14 -0.85 8.88 -9.77
N SER A 15 -1.48 7.71 -9.94
CA SER A 15 -2.94 7.54 -9.78
C SER A 15 -3.20 6.32 -8.93
N PRO A 16 -3.04 6.41 -7.60
CA PRO A 16 -3.24 5.26 -6.73
C PRO A 16 -4.69 4.78 -6.75
N ILE A 17 -4.87 3.45 -6.75
CA ILE A 17 -6.21 2.88 -6.74
C ILE A 17 -6.89 3.21 -5.41
N TYR A 18 -8.18 3.55 -5.48
CA TYR A 18 -9.05 3.73 -4.33
C TYR A 18 -10.25 2.81 -4.46
N VAL A 19 -10.50 1.99 -3.44
CA VAL A 19 -11.60 1.03 -3.46
C VAL A 19 -12.41 1.13 -2.17
N VAL A 20 -13.70 0.82 -2.27
CA VAL A 20 -14.60 0.89 -1.12
C VAL A 20 -15.21 -0.48 -0.84
N LYS A 21 -15.60 -0.70 0.42
CA LYS A 21 -16.24 -1.93 0.85
C LYS A 21 -17.45 -2.27 -0.06
N GLY A 22 -17.50 -3.50 -0.52
CA GLY A 22 -18.57 -3.99 -1.39
C GLY A 22 -18.30 -3.84 -2.87
N GLU A 23 -17.27 -3.10 -3.25
CA GLU A 23 -16.94 -2.90 -4.65
C GLU A 23 -16.48 -4.20 -5.30
N LYS A 24 -16.86 -4.42 -6.57
CA LYS A 24 -16.45 -5.59 -7.34
C LYS A 24 -15.34 -5.22 -8.31
N LEU A 25 -14.28 -6.01 -8.32
CA LEU A 25 -13.14 -5.81 -9.21
C LEU A 25 -12.80 -7.11 -9.92
N GLN A 26 -12.00 -7.00 -10.97
CA GLN A 26 -11.47 -8.16 -11.68
C GLN A 26 -10.11 -8.54 -11.10
N PHE A 27 -9.91 -9.83 -10.84
CA PHE A 27 -8.62 -10.37 -10.44
C PHE A 27 -7.71 -10.42 -11.68
N VAL A 28 -6.53 -9.83 -11.60
CA VAL A 28 -5.56 -9.88 -12.69
C VAL A 28 -4.42 -10.83 -12.35
N GLU A 29 -3.75 -10.61 -11.21
CA GLU A 29 -2.67 -11.49 -10.77
C GLU A 29 -2.40 -11.28 -9.28
N GLU A 30 -1.72 -12.26 -8.68
CA GLU A 30 -1.28 -12.17 -7.29
C GLU A 30 0.23 -11.91 -7.27
N SER A 31 0.70 -11.12 -6.30
CA SER A 31 2.12 -10.85 -6.15
C SER A 31 2.88 -12.14 -5.85
N ASN A 32 4.18 -12.16 -6.18
CA ASN A 32 5.04 -13.31 -5.93
C ASN A 32 5.12 -13.58 -4.41
N PRO A 33 4.65 -14.74 -3.93
CA PRO A 33 4.67 -15.02 -2.49
C PRO A 33 6.09 -15.15 -1.93
N GLU A 34 7.10 -15.32 -2.79
CA GLU A 34 8.49 -15.42 -2.39
C GLU A 34 9.28 -14.12 -2.65
N GLY A 35 8.60 -13.08 -3.13
CA GLY A 35 9.22 -11.78 -3.38
C GLY A 35 9.19 -10.88 -2.16
N ASP A 36 9.56 -9.61 -2.34
CA ASP A 36 9.62 -8.63 -1.26
C ASP A 36 8.27 -8.31 -0.66
N TRP A 37 7.19 -8.40 -1.45
CA TRP A 37 5.86 -8.00 -1.01
C TRP A 37 4.81 -9.06 -1.38
N PRO A 38 4.72 -10.15 -0.59
CA PRO A 38 3.66 -11.15 -0.79
C PRO A 38 2.30 -10.61 -0.32
N ASN A 39 1.23 -11.32 -0.68
CA ASN A 39 -0.14 -11.05 -0.24
C ASN A 39 -0.75 -9.77 -0.82
N TRP A 40 -0.43 -9.48 -2.06
CA TRP A 40 -1.05 -8.40 -2.82
C TRP A 40 -1.70 -8.97 -4.07
N VAL A 41 -2.82 -8.38 -4.49
CA VAL A 41 -3.54 -8.78 -5.69
C VAL A 41 -3.67 -7.57 -6.60
N PHE A 42 -3.25 -7.72 -7.85
CA PHE A 42 -3.47 -6.67 -8.84
C PHE A 42 -4.89 -6.77 -9.33
N CYS A 43 -5.67 -5.73 -9.10
CA CYS A 43 -7.10 -5.69 -9.41
C CYS A 43 -7.38 -4.62 -10.46
N ARG A 44 -8.42 -4.86 -11.26
CA ARG A 44 -8.85 -3.91 -12.27
C ARG A 44 -10.35 -3.63 -12.11
N GLY A 45 -10.71 -2.36 -12.13
CA GLY A 45 -12.10 -1.92 -12.10
C GLY A 45 -12.35 -0.94 -13.24
N THR A 46 -13.49 -0.24 -13.20
CA THR A 46 -13.82 0.77 -14.20
C THR A 46 -12.90 1.98 -14.03
N ASN A 47 -12.05 2.21 -15.04
CA ASN A 47 -11.09 3.33 -15.07
C ASN A 47 -10.11 3.33 -13.90
N LYS A 48 -9.83 2.15 -13.32
CA LYS A 48 -8.85 2.04 -12.24
C LYS A 48 -8.18 0.67 -12.25
N GLU A 49 -6.95 0.63 -11.78
CA GLU A 49 -6.25 -0.63 -11.54
C GLU A 49 -5.12 -0.39 -10.56
N GLY A 50 -4.74 -1.43 -9.81
CA GLY A 50 -3.65 -1.33 -8.86
C GLY A 50 -3.59 -2.51 -7.92
N TRP A 51 -2.57 -2.50 -7.06
CA TRP A 51 -2.34 -3.55 -6.06
C TRP A 51 -3.17 -3.28 -4.81
N VAL A 52 -3.88 -4.31 -4.34
CA VAL A 52 -4.74 -4.24 -3.16
C VAL A 52 -4.34 -5.38 -2.21
N PRO A 53 -4.32 -5.15 -0.89
CA PRO A 53 -3.95 -6.21 0.06
C PRO A 53 -4.94 -7.37 -0.03
N LYS A 54 -4.39 -8.59 -0.12
CA LYS A 54 -5.21 -9.80 -0.23
C LYS A 54 -6.17 -9.96 0.96
N GLN A 55 -5.76 -9.50 2.14
CA GLN A 55 -6.53 -9.63 3.38
C GLN A 55 -7.88 -8.90 3.35
N ILE A 56 -8.03 -7.89 2.49
CA ILE A 56 -9.28 -7.12 2.41
C ILE A 56 -10.13 -7.52 1.20
N LEU A 57 -9.83 -8.67 0.60
CA LEU A 57 -10.52 -9.14 -0.60
C LEU A 57 -11.15 -10.51 -0.37
N ALA A 58 -12.37 -10.70 -0.89
CA ALA A 58 -12.98 -12.01 -1.04
C ALA A 58 -12.82 -12.37 -2.51
N ILE A 59 -12.03 -13.41 -2.79
CA ILE A 59 -11.70 -13.80 -4.16
C ILE A 59 -12.56 -14.99 -4.55
N ASP A 60 -13.27 -14.85 -5.68
CA ASP A 60 -14.09 -15.90 -6.23
C ASP A 60 -13.77 -16.02 -7.72
N SER A 61 -12.85 -16.95 -8.04
CA SER A 61 -12.37 -17.15 -9.39
C SER A 61 -11.72 -15.89 -9.93
N GLU A 62 -12.27 -15.25 -10.95
CA GLU A 62 -11.70 -14.04 -11.55
C GLU A 62 -12.32 -12.76 -11.00
N GLN A 63 -13.24 -12.87 -10.05
CA GLN A 63 -13.91 -11.72 -9.45
C GLN A 63 -13.47 -11.56 -8.00
N VAL A 64 -13.25 -10.31 -7.59
CA VAL A 64 -12.96 -9.99 -6.18
C VAL A 64 -13.98 -9.01 -5.66
N THR A 65 -14.32 -9.17 -4.37
CA THR A 65 -15.19 -8.23 -3.65
C THR A 65 -14.35 -7.58 -2.57
N VAL A 66 -14.38 -6.27 -2.50
CA VAL A 66 -13.64 -5.50 -1.49
C VAL A 66 -14.37 -5.59 -0.15
N LEU A 67 -13.65 -5.96 0.90
CA LEU A 67 -14.22 -6.14 2.25
C LEU A 67 -14.02 -4.91 3.13
N LYS A 68 -13.11 -4.00 2.77
CA LYS A 68 -12.77 -2.83 3.56
C LYS A 68 -12.24 -1.74 2.63
N ASP A 69 -12.56 -0.48 2.91
CA ASP A 69 -12.03 0.64 2.14
C ASP A 69 -10.50 0.65 2.14
N TYR A 70 -9.91 1.02 1.01
CA TYR A 70 -8.46 1.04 0.87
C TYR A 70 -8.04 2.06 -0.19
N VAL A 71 -6.93 2.74 0.06
CA VAL A 71 -6.29 3.62 -0.92
C VAL A 71 -4.80 3.27 -1.01
N ALA A 72 -4.29 3.18 -2.24
CA ALA A 72 -2.89 2.79 -2.50
C ALA A 72 -1.94 3.99 -2.56
N LYS A 73 -2.28 5.10 -1.92
CA LYS A 73 -1.44 6.29 -1.90
C LYS A 73 -0.13 5.99 -1.17
N GLU A 74 1.00 6.31 -1.79
CA GLU A 74 2.33 6.06 -1.23
C GLU A 74 3.11 7.35 -1.07
N HIS A 75 3.96 7.40 -0.04
CA HIS A 75 4.90 8.51 0.14
C HIS A 75 6.06 8.38 -0.84
N THR A 76 6.57 9.51 -1.30
CA THR A 76 7.89 9.60 -1.90
C THR A 76 8.87 9.79 -0.75
N LEU A 77 9.93 9.00 -0.66
CA LEU A 77 10.84 8.98 0.49
C LEU A 77 12.21 9.50 0.14
N THR A 78 12.75 10.36 1.03
CA THR A 78 14.12 10.87 0.93
C THR A 78 14.86 10.43 2.19
N VAL A 79 16.11 9.98 2.03
CA VAL A 79 16.94 9.52 3.16
C VAL A 79 17.00 10.59 4.24
N GLY A 80 16.79 10.17 5.48
CA GLY A 80 16.82 11.05 6.66
C GLY A 80 15.46 11.50 7.14
N GLU A 81 14.40 11.32 6.36
CA GLU A 81 13.05 11.69 6.79
C GLU A 81 12.59 10.80 7.94
N THR A 82 11.78 11.36 8.84
CA THR A 82 11.20 10.65 9.98
C THR A 82 9.72 10.39 9.72
N LEU A 83 9.30 9.14 9.96
CA LEU A 83 7.93 8.71 9.75
C LEU A 83 7.31 8.24 11.07
N PHE A 84 6.00 8.48 11.22
CA PHE A 84 5.23 8.05 12.40
C PHE A 84 4.22 7.00 11.95
N LYS A 85 4.43 5.74 12.40
CA LYS A 85 3.60 4.60 11.99
C LYS A 85 2.24 4.62 12.68
N GLU A 86 1.17 4.45 11.89
CA GLU A 86 -0.18 4.20 12.40
C GLU A 86 -0.48 2.71 12.45
N TYR A 87 -0.20 1.98 11.35
CA TYR A 87 -0.28 0.52 11.36
C TYR A 87 0.54 -0.07 10.19
N GLU A 88 0.68 -1.37 10.20
CA GLU A 88 1.52 -2.10 9.26
C GLU A 88 0.73 -3.20 8.54
N LEU A 89 1.01 -3.41 7.24
CA LEU A 89 0.36 -4.44 6.46
C LEU A 89 1.27 -4.86 5.31
N ASN A 90 1.53 -6.18 5.21
CA ASN A 90 2.23 -6.78 4.06
C ASN A 90 3.57 -6.12 3.70
N GLY A 91 4.35 -5.71 4.70
CA GLY A 91 5.66 -5.10 4.47
C GLY A 91 5.63 -3.60 4.24
N TRP A 92 4.50 -2.96 4.48
CA TRP A 92 4.33 -1.51 4.34
C TRP A 92 3.75 -0.93 5.62
N ILE A 93 4.04 0.33 5.90
CA ILE A 93 3.42 1.04 7.02
C ILE A 93 2.56 2.19 6.51
N TRP A 94 1.41 2.37 7.13
CA TRP A 94 0.52 3.52 6.93
C TRP A 94 1.00 4.57 7.91
N CYS A 95 1.50 5.70 7.40
CA CYS A 95 2.27 6.62 8.23
C CYS A 95 2.19 8.06 7.75
N SER A 96 2.59 8.99 8.65
CA SER A 96 2.74 10.40 8.32
C SER A 96 4.21 10.77 8.40
N LYS A 97 4.60 11.88 7.76
CA LYS A 97 5.96 12.42 7.81
C LYS A 97 6.04 13.55 8.83
N LEU A 98 7.15 13.62 9.55
CA LEU A 98 7.44 14.75 10.43
C LEU A 98 7.47 16.03 9.60
N GLY A 99 6.69 17.04 9.98
CA GLY A 99 6.70 18.33 9.31
C GLY A 99 5.81 18.46 8.09
N GLU A 100 5.07 17.40 7.73
CA GLU A 100 4.25 17.35 6.51
C GLU A 100 2.75 17.45 6.78
N GLY A 101 2.36 18.06 7.91
CA GLY A 101 0.95 18.30 8.20
C GLY A 101 0.11 17.06 8.53
N GLY A 102 0.73 15.91 8.73
CA GLY A 102 0.02 14.71 9.16
C GLY A 102 -0.65 13.92 8.06
N GLU A 103 -0.36 14.21 6.79
CA GLU A 103 -0.91 13.44 5.66
C GLU A 103 -0.45 11.98 5.74
N LEU A 104 -1.41 11.05 5.64
CA LEU A 104 -1.13 9.62 5.74
C LEU A 104 -0.97 8.98 4.35
N ALA A 105 0.01 8.08 4.23
CA ALA A 105 0.25 7.31 3.03
C ALA A 105 1.13 6.10 3.38
N TRP A 106 1.34 5.22 2.40
CA TRP A 106 2.12 4.00 2.62
C TRP A 106 3.61 4.22 2.39
N ALA A 107 4.45 3.53 3.17
CA ALA A 107 5.90 3.51 2.99
C ALA A 107 6.39 2.07 3.15
N PRO A 108 7.30 1.59 2.25
CA PRO A 108 7.79 0.21 2.32
C PRO A 108 8.82 0.04 3.43
N LEU A 109 8.61 -0.98 4.28
CA LEU A 109 9.48 -1.24 5.44
C LEU A 109 10.94 -1.49 5.05
N ASN A 110 11.19 -2.08 3.88
CA ASN A 110 12.56 -2.38 3.47
C ASN A 110 13.38 -1.13 3.10
N HIS A 111 12.78 0.05 3.16
CA HIS A 111 13.47 1.34 2.96
C HIS A 111 13.63 2.10 4.27
N LEU A 112 13.24 1.49 5.40
CA LEU A 112 13.15 2.16 6.69
C LEU A 112 13.94 1.43 7.76
N THR A 113 14.32 2.17 8.81
CA THR A 113 14.84 1.58 10.04
C THR A 113 14.08 2.15 11.22
N LYS A 114 13.91 1.35 12.26
CA LYS A 114 13.26 1.79 13.50
C LYS A 114 14.17 2.76 14.24
N LYS A 115 13.58 3.80 14.75
CA LYS A 115 14.33 4.74 15.61
C LYS A 115 14.23 4.35 17.07
#